data_aebf154fa95df84f57dac94c472a18c1
#
_entry.id   aebf154fa95df84f57dac94c472a18c1
#
_cell.length_a   1.000
_cell.length_b   1.000
_cell.length_c   1.000
_cell.angle_alpha   90.00
_cell.angle_beta   90.00
_cell.angle_gamma   90.00
#
_symmetry.space_group_name_H-M   'P 1'
#
loop_
_entity.id
_entity.type
_entity.pdbx_description
1 polymer ?
#
loop_
_entity_poly.entity_id
_entity_poly.type
_entity_poly.pdbx_seq_one_letter_code
_entity_poly.pdbx_strand_id
1 'polypeptide(L)'
;MTIRLHIRPMKWKGACAYVDEHHRHHDPPQGHQFSLGVLTESGLLVGVAIVGRPVSRVFDNGLTIEVTRCATDGTPNACSALYAAAWRTARSAGYRRAITYTQDGESGASLRAAGWRKVADLPARPGWHAPSRPRRPRGTENVARALWEITTHNAPPLPELRDETRDETRPPRRRCAARPCRHLVPATGTGRPARYCSQACRQRAYRNRKTPQP
;
A
#
# COMPACT_ATOMS: atom_id res chain seq x y z
N MET A 1 -5.53 30.15 -22.54
CA MET A 1 -4.05 30.18 -22.41
C MET A 1 -3.58 28.85 -21.88
N THR A 2 -2.64 28.20 -22.57
CA THR A 2 -2.06 26.93 -22.10
C THR A 2 -0.95 27.25 -21.11
N ILE A 3 -1.07 26.83 -19.87
CA ILE A 3 -0.04 27.00 -18.84
C ILE A 3 1.09 26.02 -19.14
N ARG A 4 2.31 26.52 -19.35
CA ARG A 4 3.49 25.69 -19.52
C ARG A 4 3.98 25.20 -18.16
N LEU A 5 4.17 23.90 -18.04
CA LEU A 5 4.54 23.24 -16.80
C LEU A 5 5.96 22.63 -16.89
N HIS A 6 6.73 22.79 -15.83
CA HIS A 6 8.11 22.30 -15.73
C HIS A 6 8.24 21.32 -14.56
N ILE A 7 8.77 20.13 -14.84
CA ILE A 7 9.04 19.13 -13.81
C ILE A 7 10.46 19.32 -13.25
N ARG A 8 10.59 19.28 -11.94
CA ARG A 8 11.88 19.39 -11.22
C ARG A 8 11.97 18.30 -10.15
N PRO A 9 13.18 17.76 -9.90
CA PRO A 9 13.43 16.98 -8.69
C PRO A 9 13.14 17.82 -7.44
N MET A 10 12.59 17.18 -6.42
CA MET A 10 12.23 17.85 -5.18
C MET A 10 12.81 17.14 -3.97
N LYS A 11 13.26 17.91 -2.97
CA LYS A 11 13.71 17.36 -1.70
C LYS A 11 12.53 16.79 -0.92
N TRP A 12 12.77 15.69 -0.22
CA TRP A 12 11.79 15.01 0.62
C TRP A 12 11.00 15.94 1.54
N LYS A 13 11.69 16.76 2.33
CA LYS A 13 11.03 17.69 3.27
C LYS A 13 10.08 18.66 2.57
N GLY A 14 10.48 19.23 1.42
CA GLY A 14 9.62 20.14 0.66
C GLY A 14 8.40 19.43 0.07
N ALA A 15 8.57 18.20 -0.44
CA ALA A 15 7.47 17.41 -0.93
C ALA A 15 6.47 17.06 0.18
N CYS A 16 6.94 16.70 1.36
CA CYS A 16 6.09 16.42 2.52
C CYS A 16 5.32 17.68 2.97
N ALA A 17 5.96 18.84 3.05
CA ALA A 17 5.31 20.08 3.42
C ALA A 17 4.17 20.44 2.46
N TYR A 18 4.41 20.29 1.15
CA TYR A 18 3.38 20.56 0.15
C TYR A 18 2.20 19.57 0.27
N VAL A 19 2.48 18.28 0.51
CA VAL A 19 1.44 17.25 0.71
C VAL A 19 0.63 17.53 1.96
N ASP A 20 1.24 17.94 3.05
CA ASP A 20 0.57 18.27 4.31
C ASP A 20 -0.43 19.44 4.14
N GLU A 21 -0.07 20.39 3.31
CA GLU A 21 -0.91 21.57 3.01
C GLU A 21 -2.02 21.30 1.98
N HIS A 22 -1.73 20.50 0.93
CA HIS A 22 -2.61 20.42 -0.25
C HIS A 22 -3.26 19.04 -0.45
N HIS A 23 -2.82 17.99 0.24
CA HIS A 23 -3.38 16.64 0.02
C HIS A 23 -4.63 16.40 0.84
N ARG A 24 -5.75 16.09 0.18
CA ARG A 24 -7.09 16.00 0.79
C ARG A 24 -7.27 14.81 1.76
N HIS A 25 -6.54 13.72 1.57
CA HIS A 25 -6.91 12.44 2.18
C HIS A 25 -5.83 11.77 3.01
N HIS A 26 -4.57 12.20 2.89
CA HIS A 26 -3.46 11.47 3.48
C HIS A 26 -2.35 12.37 4.00
N ASP A 27 -1.82 12.04 5.16
CA ASP A 27 -0.56 12.56 5.64
C ASP A 27 0.60 12.20 4.70
N PRO A 28 1.73 12.93 4.74
CA PRO A 28 2.94 12.55 4.02
C PRO A 28 3.35 11.10 4.32
N PRO A 29 3.89 10.35 3.34
CA PRO A 29 4.35 8.98 3.58
C PRO A 29 5.63 8.99 4.44
N GLN A 30 6.00 7.83 5.01
CA GLN A 30 7.16 7.70 5.89
C GLN A 30 8.52 7.69 5.14
N GLY A 31 8.51 7.57 3.82
CA GLY A 31 9.71 7.52 3.01
C GLY A 31 9.42 7.64 1.52
N HIS A 32 10.46 7.84 0.73
CA HIS A 32 10.40 7.90 -0.73
C HIS A 32 11.65 7.30 -1.37
N GLN A 33 11.55 7.01 -2.65
CA GLN A 33 12.70 6.78 -3.53
C GLN A 33 13.11 8.10 -4.20
N PHE A 34 12.13 8.86 -4.68
CA PHE A 34 12.30 10.20 -5.20
C PHE A 34 11.01 11.00 -5.11
N SER A 35 11.13 12.32 -5.23
CA SER A 35 9.98 13.24 -5.32
C SER A 35 10.17 14.21 -6.46
N LEU A 36 9.06 14.59 -7.08
CA LEU A 36 9.00 15.53 -8.19
C LEU A 36 8.07 16.68 -7.83
N GLY A 37 8.45 17.88 -8.21
CA GLY A 37 7.60 19.06 -8.20
C GLY A 37 7.25 19.47 -9.63
N VAL A 38 6.05 20.02 -9.82
CA VAL A 38 5.64 20.68 -11.05
C VAL A 38 5.48 22.18 -10.79
N LEU A 39 6.14 22.97 -11.62
CA LEU A 39 6.17 24.42 -11.52
C LEU A 39 5.58 25.05 -12.77
N THR A 40 5.01 26.24 -12.62
CA THR A 40 4.64 27.12 -13.73
C THR A 40 5.89 27.73 -14.35
N GLU A 41 5.72 28.44 -15.48
CA GLU A 41 6.79 29.21 -16.12
C GLU A 41 7.36 30.29 -15.20
N SER A 42 6.54 30.87 -14.32
CA SER A 42 6.96 31.87 -13.31
C SER A 42 7.71 31.25 -12.14
N GLY A 43 7.89 29.91 -12.10
CA GLY A 43 8.57 29.21 -11.02
C GLY A 43 7.69 28.89 -9.79
N LEU A 44 6.37 29.14 -9.86
CA LEU A 44 5.46 28.80 -8.79
C LEU A 44 5.27 27.28 -8.73
N LEU A 45 5.45 26.68 -7.57
CA LEU A 45 5.19 25.25 -7.33
C LEU A 45 3.67 25.02 -7.24
N VAL A 46 3.14 24.21 -8.15
CA VAL A 46 1.69 23.95 -8.29
C VAL A 46 1.33 22.48 -8.03
N GLY A 47 2.31 21.63 -7.73
CA GLY A 47 2.04 20.26 -7.35
C GLY A 47 3.30 19.43 -7.09
N VAL A 48 3.11 18.30 -6.42
CA VAL A 48 4.15 17.33 -6.07
C VAL A 48 3.69 15.90 -6.27
N ALA A 49 4.61 15.03 -6.68
CA ALA A 49 4.47 13.58 -6.61
C ALA A 49 5.56 13.01 -5.72
N ILE A 50 5.16 12.11 -4.80
CA ILE A 50 6.07 11.34 -3.97
C ILE A 50 6.00 9.89 -4.41
N VAL A 51 7.15 9.32 -4.76
CA VAL A 51 7.27 7.98 -5.32
C VAL A 51 8.14 7.13 -4.41
N GLY A 52 7.67 5.95 -4.08
CA GLY A 52 8.33 5.07 -3.13
C GLY A 52 8.12 3.59 -3.40
N ARG A 53 8.58 2.76 -2.48
CA ARG A 53 8.30 1.31 -2.53
C ARG A 53 6.80 1.08 -2.37
N PRO A 54 6.25 0.04 -3.03
CA PRO A 54 4.86 -0.34 -2.84
C PRO A 54 4.52 -0.57 -1.37
N VAL A 55 3.40 0.01 -0.91
CA VAL A 55 2.88 -0.23 0.43
C VAL A 55 2.40 -1.68 0.55
N SER A 56 1.83 -2.22 -0.50
CA SER A 56 1.42 -3.61 -0.57
C SER A 56 2.62 -4.52 -0.87
N ARG A 57 2.88 -5.47 0.04
CA ARG A 57 4.01 -6.40 -0.06
C ARG A 57 4.00 -7.28 -1.31
N VAL A 58 2.81 -7.57 -1.86
CA VAL A 58 2.70 -8.38 -3.08
C VAL A 58 3.27 -7.68 -4.31
N PHE A 59 3.34 -6.35 -4.28
CA PHE A 59 3.95 -5.54 -5.33
C PHE A 59 5.42 -5.20 -5.08
N ASP A 60 5.94 -5.43 -3.86
CA ASP A 60 7.30 -5.08 -3.47
C ASP A 60 8.31 -6.14 -3.96
N ASN A 61 8.46 -6.24 -5.26
CA ASN A 61 9.28 -7.24 -5.97
C ASN A 61 10.59 -6.65 -6.55
N GLY A 62 10.94 -5.42 -6.18
CA GLY A 62 12.12 -4.72 -6.70
C GLY A 62 11.97 -4.14 -8.11
N LEU A 63 10.93 -4.52 -8.86
CA LEU A 63 10.65 -4.03 -10.23
C LEU A 63 9.41 -3.14 -10.29
N THR A 64 8.69 -3.02 -9.19
CA THR A 64 7.48 -2.21 -9.04
C THR A 64 7.75 -1.04 -8.11
N ILE A 65 7.24 0.12 -8.46
CA ILE A 65 7.29 1.35 -7.66
C ILE A 65 5.87 1.90 -7.48
N GLU A 66 5.62 2.67 -6.44
CA GLU A 66 4.31 3.26 -6.17
C GLU A 66 4.38 4.79 -6.11
N VAL A 67 3.49 5.47 -6.84
CA VAL A 67 3.22 6.88 -6.57
C VAL A 67 2.32 6.93 -5.35
N THR A 68 2.95 7.15 -4.19
CA THR A 68 2.26 7.10 -2.89
C THR A 68 1.45 8.36 -2.61
N ARG A 69 1.85 9.48 -3.20
CA ARG A 69 1.16 10.78 -3.10
C ARG A 69 1.29 11.55 -4.40
N CYS A 70 0.18 12.16 -4.81
CA CYS A 70 0.15 13.17 -5.86
C CYS A 70 -0.79 14.28 -5.39
N ALA A 71 -0.27 15.46 -5.11
CA ALA A 71 -1.00 16.61 -4.64
C ALA A 71 -0.77 17.80 -5.57
N THR A 72 -1.82 18.54 -5.89
CA THR A 72 -1.76 19.75 -6.70
C THR A 72 -2.72 20.81 -6.15
N ASP A 73 -2.48 22.04 -6.46
CA ASP A 73 -3.37 23.17 -6.13
C ASP A 73 -4.61 23.27 -7.06
N GLY A 74 -4.77 22.34 -8.00
CA GLY A 74 -5.84 22.35 -8.99
C GLY A 74 -5.42 22.91 -10.36
N THR A 75 -4.17 23.32 -10.52
CA THR A 75 -3.65 23.80 -11.82
C THR A 75 -3.88 22.73 -12.91
N PRO A 76 -4.50 23.11 -14.04
CA PRO A 76 -4.79 22.18 -15.13
C PRO A 76 -3.55 21.41 -15.59
N ASN A 77 -3.71 20.12 -15.82
CA ASN A 77 -2.65 19.19 -16.28
C ASN A 77 -1.49 18.94 -15.30
N ALA A 78 -1.41 19.61 -14.15
CA ALA A 78 -0.34 19.41 -13.18
C ALA A 78 -0.27 17.95 -12.71
N CYS A 79 -1.41 17.37 -12.39
CA CYS A 79 -1.50 15.99 -11.90
C CYS A 79 -1.07 14.97 -12.98
N SER A 80 -1.55 15.10 -14.21
CA SER A 80 -1.14 14.20 -15.33
C SER A 80 0.32 14.37 -15.69
N ALA A 81 0.85 15.60 -15.66
CA ALA A 81 2.27 15.86 -15.88
C ALA A 81 3.15 15.18 -14.83
N LEU A 82 2.74 15.20 -13.55
CA LEU A 82 3.42 14.51 -12.46
C LEU A 82 3.40 12.99 -12.62
N TYR A 83 2.25 12.38 -12.94
CA TYR A 83 2.16 10.94 -13.17
C TYR A 83 3.01 10.49 -14.35
N ALA A 84 2.99 11.23 -15.46
CA ALA A 84 3.80 10.95 -16.62
C ALA A 84 5.31 11.08 -16.31
N ALA A 85 5.70 12.11 -15.57
CA ALA A 85 7.09 12.30 -15.17
C ALA A 85 7.56 11.24 -14.16
N ALA A 86 6.73 10.89 -13.19
CA ALA A 86 7.02 9.82 -12.21
C ALA A 86 7.31 8.50 -12.93
N TRP A 87 6.49 8.14 -13.92
CA TRP A 87 6.73 6.93 -14.71
C TRP A 87 8.01 7.01 -15.54
N ARG A 88 8.28 8.11 -16.24
CA ARG A 88 9.52 8.27 -17.02
C ARG A 88 10.76 8.12 -16.14
N THR A 89 10.76 8.76 -14.98
CA THR A 89 11.87 8.67 -14.02
C THR A 89 12.02 7.25 -13.49
N ALA A 90 10.93 6.62 -13.09
CA ALA A 90 10.95 5.24 -12.59
C ALA A 90 11.46 4.26 -13.65
N ARG A 91 10.97 4.38 -14.90
CA ARG A 91 11.41 3.53 -16.01
C ARG A 91 12.91 3.71 -16.30
N SER A 92 13.41 4.92 -16.28
CA SER A 92 14.85 5.19 -16.45
C SER A 92 15.70 4.62 -15.32
N ALA A 93 15.14 4.48 -14.11
CA ALA A 93 15.78 3.84 -12.97
C ALA A 93 15.65 2.30 -12.97
N GLY A 94 15.07 1.69 -14.03
CA GLY A 94 14.98 0.24 -14.19
C GLY A 94 13.68 -0.40 -13.71
N TYR A 95 12.75 0.36 -13.16
CA TYR A 95 11.43 -0.16 -12.78
C TYR A 95 10.62 -0.55 -14.03
N ARG A 96 9.85 -1.63 -13.92
CA ARG A 96 9.04 -2.17 -15.00
C ARG A 96 7.55 -1.96 -14.81
N ARG A 97 7.13 -1.60 -13.60
CA ARG A 97 5.76 -1.25 -13.24
C ARG A 97 5.76 -0.06 -12.31
N ALA A 98 4.83 0.86 -12.51
CA ALA A 98 4.43 1.81 -11.49
C ALA A 98 2.95 1.61 -11.17
N ILE A 99 2.60 1.72 -9.90
CA ILE A 99 1.23 1.62 -9.40
C ILE A 99 0.84 2.86 -8.61
N THR A 100 -0.46 3.09 -8.48
CA THR A 100 -1.05 4.06 -7.56
C THR A 100 -2.49 3.68 -7.25
N TYR A 101 -3.05 4.29 -6.22
CA TYR A 101 -4.44 4.08 -5.81
C TYR A 101 -5.18 5.40 -5.83
N THR A 102 -6.41 5.39 -6.34
CA THR A 102 -7.38 6.48 -6.17
C THR A 102 -8.50 6.04 -5.24
N GLN A 103 -9.13 6.99 -4.56
CA GLN A 103 -10.33 6.71 -3.76
C GLN A 103 -11.56 6.59 -4.66
N ASP A 104 -12.60 5.95 -4.15
CA ASP A 104 -13.89 5.92 -4.80
C ASP A 104 -14.41 7.36 -5.00
N GLY A 105 -15.04 7.60 -6.14
CA GLY A 105 -15.46 8.95 -6.56
C GLY A 105 -14.38 9.77 -7.31
N GLU A 106 -13.11 9.39 -7.27
CA GLU A 106 -12.07 10.03 -8.07
C GLU A 106 -12.10 9.50 -9.52
N SER A 107 -12.22 10.42 -10.48
CA SER A 107 -12.40 10.06 -11.89
C SER A 107 -11.23 9.28 -12.51
N GLY A 108 -10.01 9.45 -12.00
CA GLY A 108 -8.77 8.92 -12.60
C GLY A 108 -8.41 9.54 -13.95
N ALA A 109 -9.02 10.67 -14.31
CA ALA A 109 -8.80 11.33 -15.61
C ALA A 109 -7.32 11.67 -15.83
N SER A 110 -6.64 12.21 -14.82
CA SER A 110 -5.21 12.54 -14.88
C SER A 110 -4.32 11.31 -15.10
N LEU A 111 -4.69 10.18 -14.54
CA LEU A 111 -3.99 8.90 -14.72
C LEU A 111 -4.16 8.41 -16.15
N ARG A 112 -5.40 8.38 -16.67
CA ARG A 112 -5.64 8.00 -18.08
C ARG A 112 -4.90 8.92 -19.05
N ALA A 113 -4.93 10.25 -18.81
CA ALA A 113 -4.19 11.21 -19.62
C ALA A 113 -2.67 10.98 -19.59
N ALA A 114 -2.13 10.40 -18.51
CA ALA A 114 -0.74 10.02 -18.37
C ALA A 114 -0.43 8.58 -18.87
N GLY A 115 -1.40 7.90 -19.50
CA GLY A 115 -1.23 6.56 -20.07
C GLY A 115 -1.36 5.41 -19.06
N TRP A 116 -1.86 5.69 -17.85
CA TRP A 116 -2.12 4.66 -16.85
C TRP A 116 -3.47 3.97 -17.12
N ARG A 117 -3.57 2.70 -16.79
CA ARG A 117 -4.81 1.93 -16.88
C ARG A 117 -5.31 1.52 -15.51
N LYS A 118 -6.61 1.48 -15.34
CA LYS A 118 -7.25 0.90 -14.16
C LYS A 118 -7.13 -0.62 -14.23
N VAL A 119 -6.71 -1.23 -13.13
CA VAL A 119 -6.47 -2.67 -13.03
C VAL A 119 -7.57 -3.37 -12.26
N ALA A 120 -7.99 -2.81 -11.14
CA ALA A 120 -8.99 -3.40 -10.28
C ALA A 120 -9.71 -2.34 -9.44
N ASP A 121 -10.95 -2.66 -9.07
CA ASP A 121 -11.65 -2.01 -7.97
C ASP A 121 -11.42 -2.82 -6.69
N LEU A 122 -10.99 -2.15 -5.65
CA LEU A 122 -10.69 -2.75 -4.36
C LEU A 122 -11.75 -2.33 -3.35
N PRO A 123 -12.41 -3.30 -2.69
CA PRO A 123 -13.45 -2.99 -1.73
C PRO A 123 -12.94 -2.16 -0.55
N ALA A 124 -13.84 -1.48 0.12
CA ALA A 124 -13.57 -0.79 1.36
C ALA A 124 -13.08 -1.76 2.43
N ARG A 125 -12.04 -1.35 3.18
CA ARG A 125 -11.44 -2.16 4.25
C ARG A 125 -11.48 -1.44 5.57
N PRO A 126 -11.71 -2.14 6.68
CA PRO A 126 -11.34 -1.60 7.99
C PRO A 126 -9.84 -1.34 8.00
N GLY A 127 -9.41 -0.25 8.61
CA GLY A 127 -8.00 0.12 8.70
C GLY A 127 -7.17 -0.91 9.48
N TRP A 128 -5.86 -0.70 9.50
CA TRP A 128 -4.90 -1.53 10.27
C TRP A 128 -4.97 -1.31 11.80
N HIS A 129 -6.10 -0.83 12.29
CA HIS A 129 -6.34 -0.67 13.73
C HIS A 129 -6.58 -2.02 14.37
N ALA A 130 -5.83 -2.33 15.41
CA ALA A 130 -6.07 -3.50 16.24
C ALA A 130 -6.12 -3.06 17.72
N PRO A 131 -7.00 -3.63 18.55
CA PRO A 131 -7.06 -3.28 19.98
C PRO A 131 -5.71 -3.42 20.69
N SER A 132 -4.89 -4.39 20.26
CA SER A 132 -3.53 -4.62 20.78
C SER A 132 -2.49 -3.63 20.27
N ARG A 133 -2.80 -2.86 19.21
CA ARG A 133 -1.90 -1.86 18.61
C ARG A 133 -2.73 -0.71 18.04
N PRO A 134 -3.22 0.19 18.89
CA PRO A 134 -3.99 1.34 18.44
C PRO A 134 -3.18 2.18 17.45
N ARG A 135 -3.80 2.60 16.35
CA ARG A 135 -3.20 3.50 15.37
C ARG A 135 -4.13 4.69 15.17
N ARG A 136 -3.53 5.85 14.94
CA ARG A 136 -4.31 7.03 14.57
C ARG A 136 -5.04 6.76 13.26
N PRO A 137 -6.34 7.02 13.16
CA PRO A 137 -7.07 6.93 11.91
C PRO A 137 -6.42 7.82 10.85
N ARG A 138 -6.31 7.32 9.61
CA ARG A 138 -5.67 8.03 8.50
C ARG A 138 -6.67 8.57 7.47
N GLY A 139 -7.98 8.41 7.74
CA GLY A 139 -9.03 8.84 6.83
C GLY A 139 -9.19 7.99 5.56
N THR A 140 -8.52 6.83 5.53
CA THR A 140 -8.57 5.88 4.40
C THR A 140 -9.24 4.57 4.75
N GLU A 141 -9.66 4.45 5.99
CA GLU A 141 -10.40 3.32 6.51
C GLU A 141 -11.81 3.32 5.93
N ASN A 142 -12.29 2.14 5.56
CA ASN A 142 -13.64 1.93 4.99
C ASN A 142 -13.91 2.71 3.69
N VAL A 143 -12.87 3.03 2.92
CA VAL A 143 -13.01 3.67 1.60
C VAL A 143 -12.60 2.67 0.51
N ALA A 144 -13.48 2.46 -0.46
CA ALA A 144 -13.18 1.71 -1.67
C ALA A 144 -12.14 2.46 -2.52
N ARG A 145 -11.33 1.74 -3.27
CA ARG A 145 -10.23 2.31 -4.05
C ARG A 145 -10.13 1.65 -5.40
N ALA A 146 -9.58 2.34 -6.37
CA ALA A 146 -9.18 1.77 -7.63
C ALA A 146 -7.65 1.65 -7.69
N LEU A 147 -7.16 0.49 -8.13
CA LEU A 147 -5.75 0.26 -8.43
C LEU A 147 -5.49 0.64 -9.88
N TRP A 148 -4.46 1.44 -10.09
CA TRP A 148 -3.97 1.85 -11.40
C TRP A 148 -2.53 1.41 -11.61
N GLU A 149 -2.19 1.10 -12.86
CA GLU A 149 -0.81 0.80 -13.22
C GLU A 149 -0.41 1.39 -14.56
N ILE A 150 0.90 1.53 -14.75
CA ILE A 150 1.56 1.68 -16.03
C ILE A 150 2.77 0.76 -16.07
N THR A 151 3.01 0.09 -17.20
CA THR A 151 4.04 -0.96 -17.29
C THR A 151 4.86 -0.85 -18.56
N THR A 152 6.04 -1.44 -18.54
CA THR A 152 6.79 -1.80 -19.75
C THR A 152 6.25 -3.11 -20.30
N HIS A 153 6.59 -3.44 -21.55
CA HIS A 153 6.20 -4.70 -22.22
C HIS A 153 6.73 -5.95 -21.51
N ASN A 154 7.85 -5.84 -20.81
CA ASN A 154 8.52 -6.94 -20.09
C ASN A 154 8.28 -6.86 -18.57
N ALA A 155 7.22 -6.19 -18.12
CA ALA A 155 6.84 -6.19 -16.72
C ALA A 155 6.42 -7.61 -16.29
N PRO A 156 6.74 -8.04 -15.04
CA PRO A 156 6.24 -9.32 -14.55
C PRO A 156 4.70 -9.31 -14.54
N PRO A 157 4.04 -10.48 -14.56
CA PRO A 157 2.59 -10.56 -14.49
C PRO A 157 2.06 -9.81 -13.26
N LEU A 158 0.82 -9.35 -13.33
CA LEU A 158 0.16 -8.75 -12.18
C LEU A 158 0.09 -9.81 -11.08
N PRO A 159 0.52 -9.50 -9.84
CA PRO A 159 0.37 -10.43 -8.74
C PRO A 159 -1.11 -10.70 -8.47
N GLU A 160 -1.42 -11.88 -7.96
CA GLU A 160 -2.77 -12.18 -7.48
C GLU A 160 -3.17 -11.13 -6.45
N LEU A 161 -4.19 -10.36 -6.79
CA LEU A 161 -4.80 -9.42 -5.85
C LEU A 161 -5.59 -10.29 -4.87
N ARG A 162 -5.11 -10.37 -3.64
CA ARG A 162 -5.81 -11.13 -2.60
C ARG A 162 -7.22 -10.59 -2.47
N ASP A 163 -8.17 -11.52 -2.36
CA ASP A 163 -9.54 -11.18 -1.97
C ASP A 163 -9.49 -10.59 -0.55
N GLU A 164 -9.52 -9.27 -0.50
CA GLU A 164 -9.34 -8.49 0.72
C GLU A 164 -10.59 -8.49 1.61
N THR A 165 -11.67 -9.09 1.14
CA THR A 165 -12.86 -9.38 1.96
C THR A 165 -12.58 -10.51 2.95
N ARG A 166 -11.53 -11.30 2.72
CA ARG A 166 -11.10 -12.34 3.64
C ARG A 166 -10.43 -11.69 4.84
N ASP A 167 -11.07 -11.78 5.99
CA ASP A 167 -10.54 -11.33 7.28
C ASP A 167 -9.19 -11.99 7.59
N GLU A 168 -8.09 -11.41 7.07
CA GLU A 168 -6.72 -11.87 7.33
C GLU A 168 -6.28 -11.61 8.78
N THR A 169 -7.06 -10.86 9.55
CA THR A 169 -6.80 -10.65 10.98
C THR A 169 -7.16 -11.89 11.79
N ARG A 170 -7.90 -12.82 11.21
CA ARG A 170 -8.24 -14.08 11.85
C ARG A 170 -7.10 -15.09 11.62
N PRO A 171 -6.26 -15.36 12.61
CA PRO A 171 -5.20 -16.33 12.47
C PRO A 171 -5.81 -17.68 12.04
N PRO A 172 -5.16 -18.44 11.15
CA PRO A 172 -5.69 -19.71 10.68
C PRO A 172 -6.00 -20.58 11.90
N ARG A 173 -7.23 -21.12 11.95
CA ARG A 173 -7.67 -21.99 13.04
C ARG A 173 -6.74 -23.19 13.11
N ARG A 174 -5.84 -23.18 14.08
CA ARG A 174 -4.86 -24.25 14.27
C ARG A 174 -5.49 -25.38 15.05
N ARG A 175 -5.19 -26.62 14.67
CA ARG A 175 -5.55 -27.78 15.45
C ARG A 175 -4.58 -27.93 16.63
N CYS A 176 -5.08 -28.45 17.75
CA CYS A 176 -4.28 -28.72 18.93
C CYS A 176 -3.11 -29.65 18.62
N ALA A 177 -1.90 -29.26 19.06
CA ALA A 177 -0.69 -30.04 18.83
C ALA A 177 -0.53 -31.26 19.75
N ALA A 178 -1.43 -31.47 20.73
CA ALA A 178 -1.44 -32.63 21.60
C ALA A 178 -2.21 -33.78 20.93
N ARG A 179 -1.51 -34.75 20.33
CA ARG A 179 -2.15 -35.98 19.80
C ARG A 179 -2.71 -36.82 20.96
N PRO A 180 -3.91 -37.45 20.77
CA PRO A 180 -4.77 -37.49 19.60
C PRO A 180 -5.80 -36.34 19.50
N CYS A 181 -5.66 -35.25 20.27
CA CYS A 181 -6.62 -34.14 20.29
C CYS A 181 -6.77 -33.48 18.91
N ARG A 182 -8.02 -33.36 18.45
CA ARG A 182 -8.38 -32.72 17.18
C ARG A 182 -9.09 -31.35 17.34
N HIS A 183 -9.26 -30.88 18.58
CA HIS A 183 -9.93 -29.61 18.83
C HIS A 183 -9.16 -28.44 18.23
N LEU A 184 -9.90 -27.40 17.85
CA LEU A 184 -9.31 -26.15 17.41
C LEU A 184 -8.74 -25.39 18.61
N VAL A 185 -7.60 -24.77 18.43
CA VAL A 185 -6.99 -23.90 19.44
C VAL A 185 -7.73 -22.56 19.45
N PRO A 186 -8.19 -22.09 20.62
CA PRO A 186 -8.80 -20.77 20.73
C PRO A 186 -7.85 -19.69 20.22
N ALA A 187 -8.35 -18.73 19.45
CA ALA A 187 -7.59 -17.55 19.06
C ALA A 187 -7.38 -16.67 20.31
N THR A 188 -6.14 -16.60 20.78
CA THR A 188 -5.76 -15.66 21.83
C THR A 188 -5.40 -14.32 21.20
N GLY A 189 -6.05 -13.23 21.62
CA GLY A 189 -5.96 -11.91 21.00
C GLY A 189 -4.59 -11.22 21.06
N THR A 190 -3.67 -11.66 21.91
CA THR A 190 -2.35 -11.04 22.12
C THR A 190 -1.29 -12.08 22.46
N GLY A 191 -0.05 -11.88 21.98
CA GLY A 191 1.10 -12.70 22.32
C GLY A 191 1.36 -13.86 21.35
N ARG A 192 2.25 -14.78 21.77
CA ARG A 192 2.63 -15.96 20.98
C ARG A 192 1.42 -16.89 20.81
N PRO A 193 1.08 -17.30 19.58
CA PRO A 193 -0.08 -18.15 19.33
C PRO A 193 -0.04 -19.44 20.18
N ALA A 194 -1.15 -19.76 20.82
CA ALA A 194 -1.28 -20.98 21.59
C ALA A 194 -1.12 -22.21 20.69
N ARG A 195 -0.46 -23.23 21.16
CA ARG A 195 -0.26 -24.51 20.45
C ARG A 195 -1.25 -25.59 20.89
N TYR A 196 -1.92 -25.41 22.01
CA TYR A 196 -2.80 -26.41 22.65
C TYR A 196 -4.15 -25.76 22.96
N CYS A 197 -5.23 -26.52 22.82
CA CYS A 197 -6.59 -26.02 23.07
C CYS A 197 -6.91 -25.83 24.56
N SER A 198 -6.13 -26.45 25.45
CA SER A 198 -6.31 -26.39 26.89
C SER A 198 -5.01 -26.68 27.65
N GLN A 199 -4.99 -26.34 28.93
CA GLN A 199 -3.87 -26.67 29.85
C GLN A 199 -3.67 -28.19 29.96
N ALA A 200 -4.75 -28.97 29.97
CA ALA A 200 -4.68 -30.45 29.98
C ALA A 200 -3.96 -30.99 28.75
N CYS A 201 -4.24 -30.45 27.56
CA CYS A 201 -3.55 -30.82 26.33
C CYS A 201 -2.07 -30.44 26.35
N ARG A 202 -1.72 -29.29 26.92
CA ARG A 202 -0.34 -28.88 27.12
C ARG A 202 0.43 -29.84 28.01
N GLN A 203 -0.18 -30.23 29.13
CA GLN A 203 0.42 -31.21 30.08
C GLN A 203 0.57 -32.60 29.44
N ARG A 204 -0.44 -33.07 28.69
CA ARG A 204 -0.36 -34.34 27.96
C ARG A 204 0.79 -34.34 26.98
N ALA A 205 0.93 -33.29 26.16
CA ALA A 205 2.04 -33.21 25.22
C ALA A 205 3.40 -33.13 25.89
N TYR A 206 3.49 -32.54 27.09
CA TYR A 206 4.70 -32.53 27.89
C TYR A 206 5.05 -33.92 28.41
N ARG A 207 4.09 -34.69 28.97
CA ARG A 207 4.28 -36.06 29.44
C ARG A 207 4.73 -36.99 28.33
N ASN A 208 4.06 -36.95 27.16
CA ASN A 208 4.39 -37.77 26.01
C ASN A 208 5.80 -37.49 25.43
N ARG A 209 6.38 -36.32 25.70
CA ARG A 209 7.78 -36.05 25.32
C ARG A 209 8.81 -36.55 26.31
N LYS A 210 8.42 -36.74 27.57
CA LYS A 210 9.30 -37.26 28.63
C LYS A 210 9.33 -38.77 28.69
N THR A 211 8.35 -39.45 28.12
CA THR A 211 8.30 -40.91 28.04
C THR A 211 8.90 -41.32 26.69
N PRO A 212 10.10 -41.95 26.65
CA PRO A 212 10.59 -42.52 25.40
C PRO A 212 9.58 -43.58 24.95
N GLN A 213 9.16 -43.55 23.71
CA GLN A 213 8.43 -44.69 23.12
C GLN A 213 9.43 -45.84 22.93
N PRO A 214 9.04 -47.09 23.28
CA PRO A 214 9.87 -48.26 23.01
C PRO A 214 10.06 -48.47 21.52
#